data_0f0f602d3a6ed72eeb764d347c551618
#
_entry.id   0f0f602d3a6ed72eeb764d347c551618
#
_cell.length_a   1.000
_cell.length_b   1.000
_cell.length_c   1.000
_cell.angle_alpha   90.00
_cell.angle_beta   90.00
_cell.angle_gamma   90.00
#
_symmetry.space_group_name_H-M   'P 1'
#
loop_
_entity.id
_entity.type
_entity.pdbx_description
1 polymer ?
#
loop_
_entity_poly.entity_id
_entity_poly.type
_entity_poly.pdbx_seq_one_letter_code
_entity_poly.pdbx_strand_id
1 'polypeptide(L)'
;MNLPKTSFPMRAGLNKSEPKRLEAWNENGVYELLQKKNEGHKKFVLHDGPPYANGPIHIGHAMNKISKDMIMRYHAMLGEQTPYVPGWDCHGQPIEHKVEEKLGTAKFNATPTAKIREMCHEFAVENIELQKAGFRRLGVLGDWDNPYLTLYHEHDAADIEVFKAMFDAGMIYRGRKPVHWCKHCHTALAEAEIEYSDETSPSIFVRFELIDVPDALASSGMPVDVVIWTTTPWTLPANAGVALSPEADYVAVEADGRLGIMAKALWEKVFH
;
A
#
# COMPACT_ATOMS: atom_id res chain seq x y z
N MET A 1 -58.52 19.48 3.82
CA MET A 1 -57.39 18.77 3.18
C MET A 1 -57.38 17.34 3.75
N ASN A 2 -57.60 16.34 2.89
CA ASN A 2 -57.59 14.94 3.34
C ASN A 2 -56.14 14.43 3.39
N LEU A 3 -55.56 14.42 4.60
CA LEU A 3 -54.27 13.80 4.80
C LEU A 3 -54.43 12.28 4.87
N PRO A 4 -53.52 11.52 4.25
CA PRO A 4 -53.57 10.07 4.31
C PRO A 4 -53.40 9.60 5.76
N LYS A 5 -54.27 8.69 6.18
CA LYS A 5 -54.11 8.02 7.48
C LYS A 5 -53.36 6.71 7.23
N THR A 6 -52.22 6.54 7.88
CA THR A 6 -51.38 5.34 7.76
C THR A 6 -50.80 4.99 9.12
N SER A 7 -50.65 3.68 9.39
CA SER A 7 -49.89 3.18 10.53
C SER A 7 -48.35 3.23 10.32
N PHE A 8 -47.93 3.61 9.11
CA PHE A 8 -46.52 3.74 8.79
C PHE A 8 -45.93 4.92 9.57
N PRO A 9 -44.82 4.76 10.28
CA PRO A 9 -44.26 5.83 11.10
C PRO A 9 -43.76 6.99 10.23
N MET A 10 -44.12 8.21 10.57
CA MET A 10 -43.72 9.43 9.87
C MET A 10 -42.23 9.71 9.96
N ARG A 11 -41.54 9.15 10.95
CA ARG A 11 -40.08 9.25 11.14
C ARG A 11 -39.49 7.84 11.14
N ALA A 12 -38.48 7.62 10.33
CA ALA A 12 -37.80 6.33 10.23
C ALA A 12 -37.19 5.86 11.55
N GLY A 13 -36.68 6.81 12.37
CA GLY A 13 -36.08 6.50 13.67
C GLY A 13 -34.96 5.45 13.57
N LEU A 14 -34.11 5.55 12.54
CA LEU A 14 -33.15 4.51 12.15
C LEU A 14 -32.25 4.06 13.29
N ASN A 15 -31.80 4.98 14.13
CA ASN A 15 -30.96 4.67 15.31
C ASN A 15 -31.63 3.67 16.28
N LYS A 16 -32.97 3.59 16.26
CA LYS A 16 -33.76 2.66 17.11
C LYS A 16 -34.26 1.46 16.35
N SER A 17 -34.62 1.62 15.07
CA SER A 17 -35.23 0.56 14.27
C SER A 17 -34.20 -0.40 13.67
N GLU A 18 -33.05 0.11 13.25
CA GLU A 18 -31.98 -0.74 12.65
C GLU A 18 -31.42 -1.79 13.62
N PRO A 19 -31.02 -1.43 14.87
CA PRO A 19 -30.52 -2.44 15.81
C PRO A 19 -31.50 -3.60 16.03
N LYS A 20 -32.80 -3.28 16.21
CA LYS A 20 -33.85 -4.29 16.37
C LYS A 20 -34.00 -5.20 15.13
N ARG A 21 -33.85 -4.62 13.94
CA ARG A 21 -33.90 -5.39 12.69
C ARG A 21 -32.70 -6.31 12.55
N LEU A 22 -31.51 -5.82 12.89
CA LEU A 22 -30.28 -6.64 12.86
C LEU A 22 -30.34 -7.78 13.86
N GLU A 23 -30.86 -7.53 15.07
CA GLU A 23 -31.11 -8.57 16.06
C GLU A 23 -32.04 -9.66 15.50
N ALA A 24 -33.19 -9.26 14.96
CA ALA A 24 -34.13 -10.20 14.32
C ALA A 24 -33.51 -10.96 13.13
N TRP A 25 -32.64 -10.31 12.32
CA TRP A 25 -31.95 -10.99 11.22
C TRP A 25 -30.96 -12.04 11.72
N ASN A 26 -30.22 -11.72 12.79
CA ASN A 26 -29.29 -12.66 13.41
C ASN A 26 -30.00 -13.84 14.06
N GLU A 27 -31.07 -13.58 14.85
CA GLU A 27 -31.87 -14.63 15.49
C GLU A 27 -32.52 -15.60 14.49
N ASN A 28 -32.95 -15.09 13.35
CA ASN A 28 -33.56 -15.89 12.29
C ASN A 28 -32.54 -16.47 11.29
N GLY A 29 -31.24 -16.23 11.42
CA GLY A 29 -30.24 -16.77 10.53
C GLY A 29 -30.44 -16.35 9.06
N VAL A 30 -30.69 -15.06 8.80
CA VAL A 30 -31.09 -14.60 7.46
C VAL A 30 -30.04 -14.93 6.41
N TYR A 31 -28.76 -14.84 6.72
CA TYR A 31 -27.70 -15.19 5.79
C TYR A 31 -27.74 -16.67 5.42
N GLU A 32 -27.83 -17.54 6.40
CA GLU A 32 -27.89 -19.00 6.25
C GLU A 32 -29.14 -19.42 5.46
N LEU A 33 -30.28 -18.79 5.76
CA LEU A 33 -31.52 -19.02 5.01
C LEU A 33 -31.40 -18.64 3.54
N LEU A 34 -30.73 -17.54 3.22
CA LEU A 34 -30.47 -17.13 1.83
C LEU A 34 -29.58 -18.13 1.11
N GLN A 35 -28.48 -18.57 1.77
CA GLN A 35 -27.57 -19.57 1.20
C GLN A 35 -28.33 -20.90 0.95
N LYS A 36 -29.10 -21.37 1.91
CA LYS A 36 -29.89 -22.59 1.78
C LYS A 36 -30.96 -22.50 0.70
N LYS A 37 -31.64 -21.34 0.60
CA LYS A 37 -32.68 -21.11 -0.42
C LYS A 37 -32.14 -21.24 -1.83
N ASN A 38 -30.92 -20.74 -2.08
CA ASN A 38 -30.30 -20.70 -3.38
C ASN A 38 -29.24 -21.81 -3.56
N GLU A 39 -29.23 -22.81 -2.68
CA GLU A 39 -28.31 -23.94 -2.75
C GLU A 39 -28.46 -24.71 -4.06
N GLY A 40 -27.35 -25.06 -4.69
CA GLY A 40 -27.33 -25.77 -5.97
C GLY A 40 -27.60 -24.93 -7.19
N HIS A 41 -27.95 -23.66 -7.04
CA HIS A 41 -28.08 -22.73 -8.16
C HIS A 41 -26.70 -22.21 -8.59
N LYS A 42 -26.65 -21.46 -9.70
CA LYS A 42 -25.42 -20.81 -10.18
C LYS A 42 -24.82 -19.95 -9.05
N LYS A 43 -23.52 -20.14 -8.80
CA LYS A 43 -22.79 -19.35 -7.80
C LYS A 43 -22.37 -18.00 -8.39
N PHE A 44 -22.58 -16.95 -7.62
CA PHE A 44 -21.94 -15.66 -7.79
C PHE A 44 -21.02 -15.43 -6.57
N VAL A 45 -19.71 -15.43 -6.80
CA VAL A 45 -18.69 -15.24 -5.75
C VAL A 45 -18.05 -13.88 -5.93
N LEU A 46 -18.16 -13.05 -4.90
CA LEU A 46 -17.45 -11.78 -4.81
C LEU A 46 -16.36 -11.92 -3.76
N HIS A 47 -15.11 -11.92 -4.20
CA HIS A 47 -13.98 -11.99 -3.29
C HIS A 47 -13.85 -10.71 -2.47
N ASP A 48 -13.63 -10.86 -1.16
CA ASP A 48 -13.42 -9.72 -0.29
C ASP A 48 -11.97 -9.24 -0.39
N GLY A 49 -11.78 -7.92 -0.64
CA GLY A 49 -10.50 -7.27 -0.40
C GLY A 49 -10.37 -7.04 1.11
N PRO A 50 -9.47 -7.78 1.78
CA PRO A 50 -9.41 -7.78 3.23
C PRO A 50 -8.89 -6.43 3.75
N PRO A 51 -9.60 -5.77 4.69
CA PRO A 51 -9.07 -4.60 5.35
C PRO A 51 -7.94 -4.98 6.31
N TYR A 52 -7.04 -4.03 6.59
CA TYR A 52 -6.09 -4.18 7.67
C TYR A 52 -6.79 -4.15 9.04
N ALA A 53 -6.38 -5.06 9.92
CA ALA A 53 -6.89 -5.14 11.30
C ALA A 53 -6.14 -4.14 12.21
N ASN A 54 -6.19 -2.83 11.87
CA ASN A 54 -5.33 -1.81 12.49
C ASN A 54 -6.07 -0.65 13.15
N GLY A 55 -7.40 -0.76 13.32
CA GLY A 55 -8.22 0.27 13.95
C GLY A 55 -9.72 0.10 13.64
N PRO A 56 -10.57 1.02 14.11
CA PRO A 56 -12.01 0.99 13.81
C PRO A 56 -12.28 1.23 12.33
N ILE A 57 -13.48 0.83 11.88
CA ILE A 57 -13.93 1.12 10.52
C ILE A 57 -14.10 2.64 10.29
N HIS A 58 -13.81 3.09 9.08
CA HIS A 58 -14.06 4.45 8.62
C HIS A 58 -15.00 4.46 7.41
N ILE A 59 -15.35 5.64 6.90
CA ILE A 59 -16.32 5.79 5.81
C ILE A 59 -15.90 5.04 4.53
N GLY A 60 -14.61 4.93 4.23
CA GLY A 60 -14.10 4.14 3.10
C GLY A 60 -14.40 2.65 3.25
N HIS A 61 -14.21 2.09 4.45
CA HIS A 61 -14.62 0.71 4.78
C HIS A 61 -16.12 0.52 4.62
N ALA A 62 -16.92 1.47 5.14
CA ALA A 62 -18.38 1.42 5.03
C ALA A 62 -18.83 1.42 3.57
N MET A 63 -18.30 2.34 2.75
CA MET A 63 -18.62 2.42 1.33
C MET A 63 -18.29 1.11 0.60
N ASN A 64 -17.10 0.56 0.81
CA ASN A 64 -16.67 -0.69 0.18
C ASN A 64 -17.57 -1.86 0.56
N LYS A 65 -17.81 -2.08 1.86
CA LYS A 65 -18.60 -3.23 2.34
C LYS A 65 -20.08 -3.12 1.99
N ILE A 66 -20.66 -1.92 2.09
CA ILE A 66 -22.08 -1.69 1.72
C ILE A 66 -22.27 -1.91 0.21
N SER A 67 -21.35 -1.41 -0.63
CA SER A 67 -21.44 -1.61 -2.09
C SER A 67 -21.36 -3.09 -2.46
N LYS A 68 -20.48 -3.86 -1.83
CA LYS A 68 -20.40 -5.31 -2.00
C LYS A 68 -21.68 -6.01 -1.55
N ASP A 69 -22.21 -5.64 -0.37
CA ASP A 69 -23.45 -6.22 0.15
C ASP A 69 -24.65 -5.95 -0.77
N MET A 70 -24.74 -4.76 -1.36
CA MET A 70 -25.77 -4.45 -2.37
C MET A 70 -25.68 -5.39 -3.59
N ILE A 71 -24.47 -5.63 -4.11
CA ILE A 71 -24.22 -6.52 -5.24
C ILE A 71 -24.61 -7.96 -4.86
N MET A 72 -24.16 -8.44 -3.70
CA MET A 72 -24.44 -9.79 -3.22
C MET A 72 -25.96 -10.02 -3.03
N ARG A 73 -26.66 -9.05 -2.45
CA ARG A 73 -28.13 -9.10 -2.29
C ARG A 73 -28.86 -9.09 -3.62
N TYR A 74 -28.40 -8.28 -4.58
CA TYR A 74 -28.96 -8.23 -5.92
C TYR A 74 -28.89 -9.63 -6.59
N HIS A 75 -27.73 -10.25 -6.60
CA HIS A 75 -27.55 -11.59 -7.15
C HIS A 75 -28.35 -12.67 -6.39
N ALA A 76 -28.43 -12.55 -5.07
CA ALA A 76 -29.28 -13.44 -4.27
C ALA A 76 -30.76 -13.32 -4.65
N MET A 77 -31.26 -12.10 -4.92
CA MET A 77 -32.64 -11.87 -5.38
C MET A 77 -32.89 -12.41 -6.79
N LEU A 78 -31.85 -12.51 -7.63
CA LEU A 78 -31.94 -13.20 -8.93
C LEU A 78 -31.95 -14.74 -8.80
N GLY A 79 -31.84 -15.28 -7.59
CA GLY A 79 -31.83 -16.71 -7.33
C GLY A 79 -30.45 -17.35 -7.44
N GLU A 80 -29.38 -16.57 -7.54
CA GLU A 80 -28.03 -17.11 -7.52
C GLU A 80 -27.57 -17.39 -6.07
N GLN A 81 -26.76 -18.43 -5.87
CA GLN A 81 -26.09 -18.70 -4.60
C GLN A 81 -24.94 -17.71 -4.39
N THR A 82 -24.98 -16.93 -3.33
CA THR A 82 -24.06 -15.82 -3.07
C THR A 82 -23.28 -16.01 -1.78
N PRO A 83 -22.34 -16.95 -1.72
CA PRO A 83 -21.48 -17.10 -0.54
C PRO A 83 -20.55 -15.89 -0.42
N TYR A 84 -20.51 -15.28 0.76
CA TYR A 84 -19.61 -14.18 1.07
C TYR A 84 -18.83 -14.46 2.35
N VAL A 85 -17.53 -14.65 2.18
CA VAL A 85 -16.59 -14.88 3.28
C VAL A 85 -15.81 -13.60 3.49
N PRO A 86 -16.03 -12.87 4.60
CA PRO A 86 -15.22 -11.70 4.94
C PRO A 86 -13.79 -12.11 5.30
N GLY A 87 -12.85 -11.21 5.08
CA GLY A 87 -11.45 -11.47 5.40
C GLY A 87 -10.76 -10.28 6.03
N TRP A 88 -9.58 -10.51 6.64
CA TRP A 88 -8.71 -9.49 7.19
C TRP A 88 -7.24 -9.75 6.86
N ASP A 89 -6.55 -8.66 6.52
CA ASP A 89 -5.10 -8.61 6.44
C ASP A 89 -4.53 -8.21 7.81
N CYS A 90 -3.74 -9.11 8.40
CA CYS A 90 -3.40 -9.07 9.82
C CYS A 90 -1.91 -8.88 10.06
N HIS A 91 -1.10 -8.63 9.03
CA HIS A 91 0.35 -8.58 9.11
C HIS A 91 0.93 -7.28 8.58
N GLY A 92 2.25 -7.15 8.78
CA GLY A 92 3.08 -6.13 8.18
C GLY A 92 2.99 -4.76 8.83
N GLN A 93 3.50 -3.79 8.13
CA GLN A 93 3.69 -2.41 8.59
C GLN A 93 2.44 -1.74 9.16
N PRO A 94 1.23 -1.91 8.60
CA PRO A 94 0.03 -1.27 9.14
C PRO A 94 -0.32 -1.70 10.57
N ILE A 95 0.07 -2.91 10.98
CA ILE A 95 -0.14 -3.45 12.32
C ILE A 95 1.05 -3.07 13.23
N GLU A 96 2.27 -3.32 12.77
CA GLU A 96 3.50 -3.07 13.52
C GLU A 96 3.63 -1.61 13.93
N HIS A 97 3.34 -0.67 13.02
CA HIS A 97 3.37 0.76 13.30
C HIS A 97 2.38 1.16 14.41
N LYS A 98 1.18 0.57 14.44
CA LYS A 98 0.21 0.82 15.51
C LYS A 98 0.67 0.28 16.86
N VAL A 99 1.34 -0.84 16.88
CA VAL A 99 1.95 -1.40 18.11
C VAL A 99 3.13 -0.52 18.55
N GLU A 100 3.97 -0.05 17.62
CA GLU A 100 5.04 0.90 17.92
C GLU A 100 4.49 2.22 18.49
N GLU A 101 3.47 2.81 17.88
CA GLU A 101 2.81 4.02 18.40
C GLU A 101 2.31 3.83 19.85
N LYS A 102 1.72 2.66 20.17
CA LYS A 102 1.26 2.35 21.53
C LYS A 102 2.39 2.19 22.54
N LEU A 103 3.51 1.59 22.13
CA LEU A 103 4.65 1.32 23.02
C LEU A 103 5.60 2.53 23.17
N GLY A 104 5.72 3.33 22.12
CA GLY A 104 6.80 4.27 21.87
C GLY A 104 8.04 3.61 21.30
N THR A 105 8.70 4.27 20.34
CA THR A 105 9.80 3.74 19.53
C THR A 105 10.96 3.16 20.38
N ALA A 106 11.35 3.83 21.47
CA ALA A 106 12.43 3.36 22.30
C ALA A 106 12.13 1.99 22.95
N LYS A 107 10.91 1.80 23.46
CA LYS A 107 10.47 0.55 24.07
C LYS A 107 10.24 -0.53 23.01
N PHE A 108 9.68 -0.16 21.86
CA PHE A 108 9.51 -1.07 20.74
C PHE A 108 10.84 -1.68 20.32
N ASN A 109 11.86 -0.85 20.06
CA ASN A 109 13.19 -1.29 19.65
C ASN A 109 13.94 -2.10 20.73
N ALA A 110 13.62 -1.90 22.01
CA ALA A 110 14.20 -2.67 23.12
C ALA A 110 13.46 -3.99 23.40
N THR A 111 12.28 -4.21 22.77
CA THR A 111 11.47 -5.41 23.01
C THR A 111 11.92 -6.53 22.06
N PRO A 112 12.08 -7.78 22.54
CA PRO A 112 12.41 -8.91 21.66
C PRO A 112 11.39 -9.08 20.54
N THR A 113 11.86 -9.39 19.33
CA THR A 113 11.02 -9.54 18.12
C THR A 113 9.86 -10.52 18.33
N ALA A 114 10.10 -11.64 19.01
CA ALA A 114 9.03 -12.62 19.30
C ALA A 114 7.89 -12.00 20.12
N LYS A 115 8.21 -11.13 21.09
CA LYS A 115 7.19 -10.43 21.89
C LYS A 115 6.46 -9.37 21.09
N ILE A 116 7.16 -8.66 20.18
CA ILE A 116 6.51 -7.71 19.25
C ILE A 116 5.50 -8.47 18.36
N ARG A 117 5.89 -9.62 17.82
CA ARG A 117 4.98 -10.44 16.98
C ARG A 117 3.73 -10.90 17.74
N GLU A 118 3.90 -11.32 19.00
CA GLU A 118 2.77 -11.67 19.87
C GLU A 118 1.83 -10.46 20.09
N MET A 119 2.40 -9.29 20.40
CA MET A 119 1.62 -8.06 20.58
C MET A 119 0.90 -7.62 19.29
N CYS A 120 1.53 -7.79 18.13
CA CYS A 120 0.89 -7.54 16.84
C CYS A 120 -0.28 -8.49 16.59
N HIS A 121 -0.11 -9.77 16.92
CA HIS A 121 -1.17 -10.77 16.82
C HIS A 121 -2.38 -10.40 17.71
N GLU A 122 -2.13 -10.13 19.00
CA GLU A 122 -3.17 -9.71 19.95
C GLU A 122 -3.90 -8.44 19.45
N PHE A 123 -3.13 -7.45 19.00
CA PHE A 123 -3.68 -6.22 18.46
C PHE A 123 -4.56 -6.45 17.22
N ALA A 124 -4.13 -7.30 16.29
CA ALA A 124 -4.92 -7.64 15.11
C ALA A 124 -6.23 -8.33 15.48
N VAL A 125 -6.19 -9.31 16.40
CA VAL A 125 -7.40 -10.04 16.87
C VAL A 125 -8.41 -9.07 17.51
N GLU A 126 -7.96 -8.16 18.37
CA GLU A 126 -8.84 -7.14 18.97
C GLU A 126 -9.53 -6.28 17.89
N ASN A 127 -8.78 -5.85 16.88
CA ASN A 127 -9.31 -5.00 15.82
C ASN A 127 -10.21 -5.75 14.83
N ILE A 128 -9.99 -7.04 14.60
CA ILE A 128 -10.91 -7.89 13.83
C ILE A 128 -12.29 -7.88 14.48
N GLU A 129 -12.39 -8.13 15.78
CA GLU A 129 -13.68 -8.15 16.48
C GLU A 129 -14.34 -6.76 16.49
N LEU A 130 -13.56 -5.70 16.67
CA LEU A 130 -14.05 -4.32 16.58
C LEU A 130 -14.64 -4.01 15.19
N GLN A 131 -13.93 -4.34 14.13
CA GLN A 131 -14.37 -4.11 12.75
C GLN A 131 -15.55 -5.00 12.37
N LYS A 132 -15.54 -6.28 12.77
CA LYS A 132 -16.63 -7.22 12.58
C LYS A 132 -17.95 -6.68 13.18
N ALA A 133 -17.90 -6.19 14.42
CA ALA A 133 -19.04 -5.53 15.05
C ALA A 133 -19.53 -4.30 14.24
N GLY A 134 -18.60 -3.48 13.75
CA GLY A 134 -18.90 -2.33 12.90
C GLY A 134 -19.58 -2.72 11.59
N PHE A 135 -19.06 -3.72 10.87
CA PHE A 135 -19.64 -4.18 9.61
C PHE A 135 -21.01 -4.85 9.81
N ARG A 136 -21.17 -5.63 10.86
CA ARG A 136 -22.48 -6.19 11.23
C ARG A 136 -23.48 -5.08 11.58
N ARG A 137 -23.03 -4.00 12.24
CA ARG A 137 -23.89 -2.84 12.52
C ARG A 137 -24.34 -2.13 11.25
N LEU A 138 -23.55 -2.13 10.17
CA LEU A 138 -23.95 -1.63 8.84
C LEU A 138 -24.94 -2.55 8.12
N GLY A 139 -25.23 -3.73 8.65
CA GLY A 139 -26.17 -4.70 8.08
C GLY A 139 -25.58 -5.56 6.97
N VAL A 140 -24.27 -5.60 6.82
CA VAL A 140 -23.58 -6.44 5.82
C VAL A 140 -23.80 -7.92 6.18
N LEU A 141 -24.30 -8.70 5.21
CA LEU A 141 -24.51 -10.14 5.35
C LEU A 141 -23.25 -10.91 4.90
N GLY A 142 -22.91 -11.97 5.60
CA GLY A 142 -21.74 -12.79 5.30
C GLY A 142 -21.52 -13.86 6.36
N ASP A 143 -20.59 -14.77 6.08
CA ASP A 143 -20.14 -15.80 7.04
C ASP A 143 -19.14 -15.18 8.03
N TRP A 144 -19.69 -14.47 8.99
CA TRP A 144 -18.91 -13.77 10.00
C TRP A 144 -18.26 -14.68 11.04
N ASP A 145 -18.69 -15.94 11.11
CA ASP A 145 -18.18 -16.90 12.06
C ASP A 145 -16.99 -17.71 11.52
N ASN A 146 -16.87 -17.77 10.18
CA ASN A 146 -15.76 -18.42 9.49
C ASN A 146 -15.06 -17.45 8.52
N PRO A 147 -14.52 -16.32 8.99
CA PRO A 147 -13.78 -15.39 8.14
C PRO A 147 -12.46 -16.02 7.67
N TYR A 148 -11.87 -15.55 6.57
CA TYR A 148 -10.48 -15.86 6.32
C TYR A 148 -9.57 -14.80 6.98
N LEU A 149 -8.53 -15.25 7.64
CA LEU A 149 -7.55 -14.38 8.29
C LEU A 149 -6.16 -14.78 7.82
N THR A 150 -5.36 -13.78 7.41
CA THR A 150 -3.95 -14.03 7.08
C THR A 150 -3.13 -14.49 8.30
N LEU A 151 -3.72 -14.46 9.51
CA LEU A 151 -3.14 -15.03 10.73
C LEU A 151 -3.22 -16.57 10.80
N TYR A 152 -4.01 -17.21 9.96
CA TYR A 152 -4.16 -18.66 10.00
C TYR A 152 -2.94 -19.35 9.38
N HIS A 153 -2.46 -20.42 10.04
CA HIS A 153 -1.31 -21.19 9.55
C HIS A 153 -1.57 -21.85 8.20
N GLU A 154 -2.83 -22.17 7.89
CA GLU A 154 -3.24 -22.69 6.59
C GLU A 154 -3.05 -21.64 5.49
N HIS A 155 -3.21 -20.36 5.82
CA HIS A 155 -2.95 -19.26 4.87
C HIS A 155 -1.45 -19.13 4.60
N ASP A 156 -0.62 -19.11 5.65
CA ASP A 156 0.84 -19.11 5.52
C ASP A 156 1.34 -20.29 4.69
N ALA A 157 0.79 -21.50 4.92
CA ALA A 157 1.15 -22.69 4.17
C ALA A 157 0.79 -22.57 2.69
N ALA A 158 -0.40 -22.04 2.37
CA ALA A 158 -0.84 -21.83 0.99
C ALA A 158 0.05 -20.82 0.25
N ASP A 159 0.45 -19.73 0.91
CA ASP A 159 1.37 -18.74 0.33
C ASP A 159 2.72 -19.37 -0.01
N ILE A 160 3.27 -20.19 0.88
CA ILE A 160 4.53 -20.91 0.66
C ILE A 160 4.40 -21.92 -0.51
N GLU A 161 3.29 -22.64 -0.59
CA GLU A 161 3.03 -23.60 -1.68
C GLU A 161 2.96 -22.89 -3.04
N VAL A 162 2.26 -21.75 -3.13
CA VAL A 162 2.19 -20.94 -4.35
C VAL A 162 3.56 -20.38 -4.71
N PHE A 163 4.30 -19.83 -3.74
CA PHE A 163 5.66 -19.36 -3.95
C PHE A 163 6.57 -20.46 -4.50
N LYS A 164 6.50 -21.68 -3.91
CA LYS A 164 7.24 -22.84 -4.39
C LYS A 164 6.89 -23.20 -5.84
N ALA A 165 5.59 -23.22 -6.15
CA ALA A 165 5.15 -23.55 -7.52
C ALA A 165 5.67 -22.53 -8.56
N MET A 166 5.68 -21.25 -8.22
CA MET A 166 6.22 -20.18 -9.07
C MET A 166 7.75 -20.30 -9.21
N PHE A 167 8.45 -20.66 -8.14
CA PHE A 167 9.90 -20.91 -8.18
C PHE A 167 10.23 -22.13 -9.05
N ASP A 168 9.52 -23.24 -8.89
CA ASP A 168 9.71 -24.46 -9.68
C ASP A 168 9.42 -24.24 -11.18
N ALA A 169 8.49 -23.31 -11.49
CA ALA A 169 8.18 -22.88 -12.85
C ALA A 169 9.19 -21.87 -13.43
N GLY A 170 10.24 -21.49 -12.68
CA GLY A 170 11.25 -20.52 -13.12
C GLY A 170 10.78 -19.07 -13.21
N MET A 171 9.63 -18.75 -12.60
CA MET A 171 9.06 -17.38 -12.59
C MET A 171 9.74 -16.49 -11.57
N ILE A 172 10.40 -17.05 -10.57
CA ILE A 172 11.04 -16.33 -9.47
C ILE A 172 12.54 -16.61 -9.49
N TYR A 173 13.33 -15.54 -9.39
CA TYR A 173 14.77 -15.62 -9.25
C TYR A 173 15.29 -14.57 -8.27
N ARG A 174 16.45 -14.83 -7.69
CA ARG A 174 17.11 -13.87 -6.80
C ARG A 174 17.86 -12.83 -7.63
N GLY A 175 17.49 -11.58 -7.45
CA GLY A 175 18.12 -10.44 -8.14
C GLY A 175 18.42 -9.29 -7.18
N ARG A 176 19.02 -8.23 -7.74
CA ARG A 176 19.19 -6.94 -7.06
C ARG A 176 18.52 -5.87 -7.89
N LYS A 177 17.69 -5.07 -7.24
CA LYS A 177 16.93 -3.99 -7.85
C LYS A 177 16.91 -2.81 -6.89
N PRO A 178 17.11 -1.55 -7.33
CA PRO A 178 16.82 -0.39 -6.52
C PRO A 178 15.36 -0.38 -6.08
N VAL A 179 15.11 -0.09 -4.81
CA VAL A 179 13.76 0.00 -4.24
C VAL A 179 13.66 1.27 -3.42
N HIS A 180 12.44 1.81 -3.31
CA HIS A 180 12.15 2.89 -2.38
C HIS A 180 12.31 2.38 -0.95
N TRP A 181 12.93 3.21 -0.10
CA TRP A 181 13.21 2.87 1.29
C TRP A 181 12.71 3.98 2.21
N CYS A 182 11.88 3.62 3.19
CA CYS A 182 11.47 4.55 4.23
C CYS A 182 12.50 4.58 5.36
N LYS A 183 13.16 5.72 5.53
CA LYS A 183 14.15 5.91 6.61
C LYS A 183 13.54 5.96 8.02
N HIS A 184 12.24 6.20 8.13
CA HIS A 184 11.51 6.24 9.41
C HIS A 184 11.02 4.87 9.83
N CYS A 185 10.47 4.10 8.88
CA CYS A 185 9.96 2.75 9.14
C CYS A 185 11.04 1.67 8.98
N HIS A 186 12.23 2.02 8.50
CA HIS A 186 13.35 1.10 8.26
C HIS A 186 12.96 -0.11 7.37
N THR A 187 12.17 0.15 6.32
CA THR A 187 11.68 -0.89 5.40
C THR A 187 11.63 -0.41 3.96
N ALA A 188 11.66 -1.36 3.02
CA ALA A 188 11.32 -1.11 1.62
C ALA A 188 9.83 -0.79 1.49
N LEU A 189 9.49 0.03 0.49
CA LEU A 189 8.11 0.41 0.17
C LEU A 189 7.67 -0.23 -1.14
N ALA A 190 6.43 -0.72 -1.17
CA ALA A 190 5.75 -1.04 -2.42
C ALA A 190 5.35 0.25 -3.16
N GLU A 191 5.11 0.16 -4.47
CA GLU A 191 4.71 1.31 -5.30
C GLU A 191 3.47 2.03 -4.75
N ALA A 192 2.49 1.26 -4.25
CA ALA A 192 1.24 1.80 -3.70
C ALA A 192 1.39 2.50 -2.33
N GLU A 193 2.53 2.34 -1.67
CA GLU A 193 2.83 2.95 -0.37
C GLU A 193 3.63 4.26 -0.51
N ILE A 194 4.00 4.64 -1.74
CA ILE A 194 4.80 5.82 -2.02
C ILE A 194 3.88 7.03 -2.11
N GLU A 195 4.14 8.03 -1.27
CA GLU A 195 3.49 9.33 -1.33
C GLU A 195 4.47 10.37 -1.89
N TYR A 196 4.01 11.17 -2.84
CA TYR A 196 4.80 12.22 -3.46
C TYR A 196 4.39 13.58 -2.89
N SER A 197 5.38 14.39 -2.55
CA SER A 197 5.18 15.77 -2.11
C SER A 197 6.28 16.67 -2.68
N ASP A 198 5.98 17.96 -2.77
CA ASP A 198 6.98 18.95 -3.16
C ASP A 198 8.01 19.08 -2.04
N GLU A 199 9.29 18.90 -2.39
CA GLU A 199 10.41 19.00 -1.45
C GLU A 199 11.47 19.94 -1.99
N THR A 200 12.05 20.77 -1.12
CA THR A 200 13.20 21.61 -1.45
C THR A 200 14.48 20.85 -1.16
N SER A 201 15.26 20.58 -2.22
CA SER A 201 16.52 19.83 -2.15
C SER A 201 17.69 20.71 -2.57
N PRO A 202 18.88 20.57 -1.98
CA PRO A 202 20.06 21.26 -2.46
C PRO A 202 20.40 20.80 -3.88
N SER A 203 20.74 21.78 -4.73
CA SER A 203 21.12 21.56 -6.13
C SER A 203 22.52 22.11 -6.33
N ILE A 204 23.44 21.26 -6.78
CA ILE A 204 24.85 21.64 -7.00
C ILE A 204 25.37 21.16 -8.34
N PHE A 205 26.29 21.92 -8.89
CA PHE A 205 27.16 21.52 -9.98
C PHE A 205 28.50 21.05 -9.42
N VAL A 206 29.05 19.97 -9.96
CA VAL A 206 30.31 19.38 -9.51
C VAL A 206 31.21 19.16 -10.70
N ARG A 207 32.48 19.49 -10.55
CA ARG A 207 33.53 19.26 -11.54
C ARG A 207 34.31 18.00 -11.20
N PHE A 208 34.45 17.08 -12.17
CA PHE A 208 35.35 15.94 -12.08
C PHE A 208 36.49 16.13 -13.09
N GLU A 209 37.70 16.20 -12.61
CA GLU A 209 38.88 16.38 -13.44
C GLU A 209 39.11 15.14 -14.32
N LEU A 210 39.36 15.40 -15.62
CA LEU A 210 39.75 14.36 -16.57
C LEU A 210 41.22 14.02 -16.43
N ILE A 211 41.54 12.75 -16.27
CA ILE A 211 42.91 12.25 -16.24
C ILE A 211 43.46 12.16 -17.67
N ASP A 212 42.68 11.61 -18.59
CA ASP A 212 43.00 11.50 -20.01
C ASP A 212 42.21 12.57 -20.79
N VAL A 213 42.87 13.63 -21.11
CA VAL A 213 42.27 14.77 -21.83
C VAL A 213 42.28 14.47 -23.34
N PRO A 214 41.14 14.61 -24.05
CA PRO A 214 41.06 14.46 -25.49
C PRO A 214 42.06 15.43 -26.23
N ASP A 215 42.70 14.97 -27.29
CA ASP A 215 43.69 15.74 -28.05
C ASP A 215 43.17 17.10 -28.50
N ALA A 216 41.89 17.21 -28.85
CA ALA A 216 41.24 18.44 -29.26
C ALA A 216 41.23 19.52 -28.15
N LEU A 217 41.30 19.14 -26.88
CA LEU A 217 41.31 20.03 -25.73
C LEU A 217 42.69 20.16 -25.07
N ALA A 218 43.60 19.22 -25.31
CA ALA A 218 44.91 19.16 -24.74
C ALA A 218 45.78 20.38 -25.17
N SER A 219 45.53 20.91 -26.35
CA SER A 219 46.25 22.11 -26.88
C SER A 219 45.96 23.38 -26.09
N SER A 220 44.93 23.44 -25.27
CA SER A 220 44.63 24.59 -24.40
C SER A 220 45.62 24.77 -23.25
N GLY A 221 46.31 23.70 -22.84
CA GLY A 221 47.21 23.70 -21.67
C GLY A 221 46.50 23.88 -20.33
N MET A 222 45.15 23.91 -20.34
CA MET A 222 44.32 24.07 -19.12
C MET A 222 43.87 22.72 -18.59
N PRO A 223 43.65 22.58 -17.27
CA PRO A 223 42.94 21.44 -16.71
C PRO A 223 41.51 21.32 -17.27
N VAL A 224 41.08 20.08 -17.56
CA VAL A 224 39.78 19.82 -18.17
C VAL A 224 38.93 19.02 -17.20
N ASP A 225 37.71 19.48 -16.97
CA ASP A 225 36.72 18.86 -16.07
C ASP A 225 35.48 18.44 -16.84
N VAL A 226 34.80 17.39 -16.37
CA VAL A 226 33.41 17.13 -16.74
C VAL A 226 32.51 17.71 -15.65
N VAL A 227 31.54 18.53 -16.06
CA VAL A 227 30.61 19.17 -15.15
C VAL A 227 29.31 18.34 -15.08
N ILE A 228 28.95 17.92 -13.89
CA ILE A 228 27.69 17.25 -13.62
C ILE A 228 26.79 18.12 -12.74
N TRP A 229 25.52 17.80 -12.73
CA TRP A 229 24.51 18.36 -11.82
C TRP A 229 23.84 17.29 -10.99
N THR A 230 23.58 17.58 -9.71
CA THR A 230 22.86 16.68 -8.83
C THR A 230 22.03 17.44 -7.79
N THR A 231 20.88 16.85 -7.43
CA THR A 231 20.08 17.23 -6.27
C THR A 231 20.32 16.33 -5.06
N THR A 232 21.20 15.34 -5.19
CA THR A 232 21.52 14.34 -4.16
C THR A 232 23.03 14.31 -3.86
N PRO A 233 23.61 15.40 -3.32
CA PRO A 233 25.07 15.53 -3.16
C PRO A 233 25.68 14.46 -2.22
N TRP A 234 24.91 13.86 -1.34
CA TRP A 234 25.36 12.77 -0.47
C TRP A 234 25.69 11.46 -1.21
N THR A 235 25.36 11.35 -2.51
CA THR A 235 25.74 10.20 -3.34
C THR A 235 27.15 10.32 -3.92
N LEU A 236 27.75 11.52 -3.92
CA LEU A 236 29.08 11.78 -4.50
C LEU A 236 30.21 10.90 -3.93
N PRO A 237 30.27 10.60 -2.61
CA PRO A 237 31.32 9.72 -2.06
C PRO A 237 31.32 8.31 -2.65
N ALA A 238 30.19 7.85 -3.18
CA ALA A 238 30.05 6.51 -3.79
C ALA A 238 30.09 6.56 -5.32
N ASN A 239 30.40 7.72 -5.93
CA ASN A 239 30.43 7.88 -7.38
C ASN A 239 31.61 7.10 -7.98
N ALA A 240 31.34 6.24 -8.97
CA ALA A 240 32.32 5.38 -9.63
C ALA A 240 32.58 5.76 -11.09
N GLY A 241 31.79 6.68 -11.65
CA GLY A 241 31.94 7.08 -13.04
C GLY A 241 30.93 8.12 -13.49
N VAL A 242 31.18 8.71 -14.65
CA VAL A 242 30.29 9.67 -15.32
C VAL A 242 29.89 9.10 -16.68
N ALA A 243 28.58 9.05 -16.96
CA ALA A 243 28.06 8.63 -18.25
C ALA A 243 27.70 9.86 -19.09
N LEU A 244 28.08 9.84 -20.37
CA LEU A 244 27.74 10.85 -21.35
C LEU A 244 26.76 10.28 -22.37
N SER A 245 25.82 11.10 -22.86
CA SER A 245 24.92 10.70 -23.94
C SER A 245 25.65 10.77 -25.28
N PRO A 246 25.68 9.72 -26.11
CA PRO A 246 26.26 9.76 -27.43
C PRO A 246 25.47 10.61 -28.42
N GLU A 247 24.25 10.99 -28.11
CA GLU A 247 23.34 11.76 -28.97
C GLU A 247 23.37 13.28 -28.66
N ALA A 248 24.01 13.67 -27.54
CA ALA A 248 24.06 15.06 -27.12
C ALA A 248 25.31 15.76 -27.61
N ASP A 249 25.15 17.04 -28.03
CA ASP A 249 26.29 17.94 -28.28
C ASP A 249 26.86 18.39 -26.95
N TYR A 250 28.20 18.35 -26.83
CA TYR A 250 28.96 18.88 -25.71
C TYR A 250 29.81 20.06 -26.09
N VAL A 251 29.98 20.96 -25.15
CA VAL A 251 30.88 22.13 -25.31
C VAL A 251 31.89 22.15 -24.16
N ALA A 252 33.06 22.64 -24.43
CA ALA A 252 34.04 22.97 -23.42
C ALA A 252 34.01 24.50 -23.20
N VAL A 253 33.70 24.90 -21.98
CA VAL A 253 33.57 26.31 -21.56
C VAL A 253 34.73 26.66 -20.63
N GLU A 254 35.44 27.74 -20.93
CA GLU A 254 36.50 28.25 -20.07
C GLU A 254 35.93 29.07 -18.93
N ALA A 255 36.25 28.66 -17.68
CA ALA A 255 35.92 29.40 -16.48
C ALA A 255 36.97 29.12 -15.40
N ASP A 256 37.39 30.16 -14.67
CA ASP A 256 38.36 30.05 -13.57
C ASP A 256 39.69 29.37 -13.96
N GLY A 257 40.14 29.54 -15.20
CA GLY A 257 41.39 28.95 -15.72
C GLY A 257 41.29 27.41 -15.94
N ARG A 258 40.12 26.87 -16.12
CA ARG A 258 39.83 25.46 -16.41
C ARG A 258 38.80 25.34 -17.54
N LEU A 259 38.80 24.24 -18.25
CA LEU A 259 37.77 23.91 -19.23
C LEU A 259 36.75 22.98 -18.64
N GLY A 260 35.48 23.39 -18.58
CA GLY A 260 34.37 22.53 -18.13
C GLY A 260 33.62 21.96 -19.32
N ILE A 261 33.60 20.62 -19.47
CA ILE A 261 32.81 19.92 -20.48
C ILE A 261 31.39 19.70 -19.94
N MET A 262 30.40 20.12 -20.71
CA MET A 262 28.98 19.92 -20.37
C MET A 262 28.12 19.87 -21.64
N ALA A 263 26.87 19.38 -21.48
CA ALA A 263 25.93 19.41 -22.58
C ALA A 263 25.67 20.85 -23.06
N LYS A 264 25.75 21.09 -24.36
CA LYS A 264 25.57 22.41 -24.98
C LYS A 264 24.25 23.07 -24.60
N ALA A 265 23.19 22.28 -24.43
CA ALA A 265 21.88 22.80 -24.04
C ALA A 265 21.82 23.33 -22.59
N LEU A 266 22.83 23.07 -21.76
CA LEU A 266 22.84 23.40 -20.33
C LEU A 266 23.86 24.46 -19.95
N TRP A 267 24.78 24.84 -20.84
CA TRP A 267 25.92 25.70 -20.49
C TRP A 267 25.48 27.09 -19.97
N GLU A 268 24.44 27.68 -20.56
CA GLU A 268 23.90 28.96 -20.12
C GLU A 268 23.33 28.93 -18.70
N LYS A 269 22.77 27.79 -18.28
CA LYS A 269 22.24 27.60 -16.91
C LYS A 269 23.33 27.43 -15.86
N VAL A 270 24.51 27.02 -16.27
CA VAL A 270 25.66 26.75 -15.38
C VAL A 270 26.51 27.98 -15.16
N PHE A 271 26.65 28.86 -16.18
CA PHE A 271 27.55 29.98 -16.19
C PHE A 271 26.86 31.35 -16.22
N HIS A 272 25.58 31.42 -16.06
CA HIS A 272 24.79 32.62 -15.83
C HIS A 272 24.04 32.52 -14.47
#